data_c2453ff2186f6bf83d5f0355f320b569
#
_entry.id   c2453ff2186f6bf83d5f0355f320b569
#
_cell.length_a   1.000
_cell.length_b   1.000
_cell.length_c   1.000
_cell.angle_alpha   90.00
_cell.angle_beta   90.00
_cell.angle_gamma   90.00
#
_symmetry.space_group_name_H-M   'P 1'
#
loop_
_entity.id
_entity.type
_entity.pdbx_description
1 polymer ?
#
loop_
_entity_poly.entity_id
_entity_poly.type
_entity_poly.pdbx_seq_one_letter_code
_entity_poly.pdbx_strand_id
1 'polypeptide(L)'
;MSQTRGDKRRGWHWSDYWQSGRVEVMTVDTPAGPSAFDAGPIWARYFADFPTGARLLDLATGSGQVARNAHAAATREGKAFDITGVDYADVIPVEGCTLLGGVALEKLPFPAAYFDGASSQFGIEYADTRAALAELSRVLKPGGQVLMLLHHADSQ
;
A
#
# COMPACT_ATOMS: atom_id res chain seq x y z
N MET A 1 6.37 -11.09 32.04
CA MET A 1 5.76 -10.11 31.10
C MET A 1 6.89 -9.37 30.39
N SER A 2 7.35 -9.94 29.29
CA SER A 2 8.34 -9.30 28.43
C SER A 2 7.69 -9.14 27.06
N GLN A 3 7.06 -8.01 26.83
CA GLN A 3 6.53 -7.66 25.52
C GLN A 3 7.13 -6.34 25.05
N THR A 4 7.58 -6.35 23.81
CA THR A 4 7.52 -5.24 22.88
C THR A 4 8.66 -4.22 22.89
N ARG A 5 9.91 -4.63 23.04
CA ARG A 5 11.04 -3.77 22.62
C ARG A 5 11.40 -3.92 21.12
N GLY A 6 10.90 -4.96 20.44
CA GLY A 6 11.18 -5.20 19.02
C GLY A 6 10.28 -4.42 18.06
N ASP A 7 9.07 -4.14 18.48
CA ASP A 7 8.02 -3.61 17.62
C ASP A 7 8.17 -2.09 17.34
N LYS A 8 8.55 -1.32 18.36
CA LYS A 8 8.77 0.13 18.21
C LYS A 8 9.98 0.48 17.33
N ARG A 9 10.98 -0.41 17.22
CA ARG A 9 12.18 -0.16 16.40
C ARG A 9 11.92 -0.35 14.91
N ARG A 10 10.97 -1.19 14.51
CA ARG A 10 10.63 -1.40 13.10
C ARG A 10 9.95 -0.16 12.51
N GLY A 11 8.94 0.37 13.21
CA GLY A 11 8.22 1.56 12.74
C GLY A 11 9.11 2.80 12.66
N TRP A 12 10.02 2.98 13.60
CA TRP A 12 10.92 4.14 13.62
C TRP A 12 11.90 4.13 12.44
N HIS A 13 12.45 2.97 12.11
CA HIS A 13 13.35 2.80 10.96
C HIS A 13 12.66 3.13 9.62
N TRP A 14 11.43 2.70 9.45
CA TRP A 14 10.65 3.00 8.26
C TRP A 14 10.21 4.47 8.18
N SER A 15 9.87 5.08 9.31
CA SER A 15 9.56 6.52 9.34
C SER A 15 10.73 7.37 8.86
N ASP A 16 11.94 7.10 9.33
CA ASP A 16 13.15 7.79 8.89
C ASP A 16 13.42 7.56 7.39
N TYR A 17 13.21 6.34 6.92
CA TYR A 17 13.37 5.99 5.51
C TYR A 17 12.44 6.81 4.61
N TRP A 18 11.16 6.87 4.92
CA TRP A 18 10.18 7.58 4.10
C TRP A 18 10.32 9.11 4.20
N GLN A 19 10.71 9.63 5.37
CA GLN A 19 10.95 11.06 5.55
C GLN A 19 12.22 11.56 4.84
N SER A 20 13.17 10.68 4.57
CA SER A 20 14.39 11.01 3.84
C SER A 20 14.16 11.32 2.34
N GLY A 21 12.93 11.19 1.84
CA GLY A 21 12.58 11.41 0.44
C GLY A 21 13.17 10.38 -0.51
N ARG A 22 13.64 9.25 0.01
CA ARG A 22 14.12 8.15 -0.83
C ARG A 22 12.95 7.53 -1.56
N VAL A 23 13.00 7.57 -2.87
CA VAL A 23 12.13 6.78 -3.73
C VAL A 23 12.83 5.44 -3.92
N GLU A 24 12.15 4.37 -3.52
CA GLU A 24 12.66 3.03 -3.79
C GLU A 24 12.62 2.79 -5.30
N VAL A 25 13.78 2.90 -5.93
CA VAL A 25 13.92 2.58 -7.36
C VAL A 25 14.25 1.10 -7.45
N MET A 26 13.25 0.30 -7.74
CA MET A 26 13.49 -1.08 -8.12
C MET A 26 14.12 -1.13 -9.50
N THR A 27 15.23 -1.82 -9.61
CA THR A 27 15.83 -2.11 -10.91
C THR A 27 15.50 -3.54 -11.32
N VAL A 28 15.16 -3.73 -12.57
CA VAL A 28 15.03 -5.06 -13.18
C VAL A 28 16.14 -5.24 -14.21
N ASP A 29 16.73 -6.42 -14.21
CA ASP A 29 17.71 -6.76 -15.22
C ASP A 29 17.02 -6.96 -16.57
N THR A 30 17.46 -6.21 -17.56
CA THR A 30 17.00 -6.35 -18.95
C THR A 30 18.18 -6.71 -19.85
N PRO A 31 17.95 -7.22 -21.06
CA PRO A 31 19.02 -7.47 -22.04
C PRO A 31 19.87 -6.23 -22.36
N ALA A 32 19.32 -5.03 -22.13
CA ALA A 32 20.02 -3.75 -22.31
C ALA A 32 20.72 -3.25 -21.05
N GLY A 33 20.65 -3.99 -19.93
CA GLY A 33 21.18 -3.62 -18.60
C GLY A 33 20.09 -3.33 -17.58
N PRO A 34 20.49 -2.97 -16.33
CA PRO A 34 19.54 -2.65 -15.27
C PRO A 34 18.64 -1.47 -15.68
N SER A 35 17.34 -1.62 -15.52
CA SER A 35 16.35 -0.58 -15.80
C SER A 35 15.50 -0.34 -14.57
N ALA A 36 15.10 0.91 -14.33
CA ALA A 36 14.14 1.24 -13.28
C ALA A 36 12.79 0.59 -13.58
N PHE A 37 12.24 -0.13 -12.59
CA PHE A 37 10.91 -0.71 -12.68
C PHE A 37 9.86 0.37 -12.44
N ASP A 38 9.01 0.61 -13.41
CA ASP A 38 7.86 1.51 -13.28
C ASP A 38 6.56 0.70 -13.13
N ALA A 39 6.01 0.73 -11.93
CA ALA A 39 4.73 0.10 -11.61
C ALA A 39 3.51 0.94 -12.02
N GLY A 40 3.72 2.18 -12.44
CA GLY A 40 2.64 3.11 -12.79
C GLY A 40 1.60 2.53 -13.75
N PRO A 41 1.99 1.93 -14.90
CA PRO A 41 1.04 1.33 -15.83
C PRO A 41 0.22 0.17 -15.24
N ILE A 42 0.81 -0.61 -14.35
CA ILE A 42 0.12 -1.72 -13.65
C ILE A 42 -0.97 -1.15 -12.76
N TRP A 43 -0.64 -0.15 -11.95
CA TRP A 43 -1.59 0.51 -11.06
C TRP A 43 -2.67 1.25 -11.84
N ALA A 44 -2.32 1.95 -12.91
CA ALA A 44 -3.29 2.64 -13.75
C ALA A 44 -4.35 1.68 -14.31
N ARG A 45 -3.93 0.51 -14.79
CA ARG A 45 -4.84 -0.54 -15.27
C ARG A 45 -5.71 -1.10 -14.15
N TYR A 46 -5.13 -1.37 -12.97
CA TYR A 46 -5.87 -1.89 -11.83
C TYR A 46 -6.97 -0.92 -11.38
N PHE A 47 -6.64 0.37 -11.24
CA PHE A 47 -7.60 1.35 -10.77
C PHE A 47 -8.65 1.75 -11.81
N ALA A 48 -8.39 1.55 -13.10
CA ALA A 48 -9.34 1.90 -14.17
C ALA A 48 -10.68 1.15 -14.06
N ASP A 49 -10.67 -0.05 -13.53
CA ASP A 49 -11.86 -0.91 -13.45
C ASP A 49 -12.82 -0.54 -12.31
N PHE A 50 -12.41 0.31 -11.36
CA PHE A 50 -13.26 0.71 -10.25
C PHE A 50 -14.24 1.83 -10.65
N PRO A 51 -15.50 1.75 -10.20
CA PRO A 51 -16.47 2.82 -10.41
C PRO A 51 -16.17 4.03 -9.53
N THR A 52 -16.71 5.17 -9.89
CA THR A 52 -16.71 6.35 -9.00
C THR A 52 -17.33 6.02 -7.65
N GLY A 53 -16.78 6.58 -6.58
CA GLY A 53 -17.21 6.30 -5.21
C GLY A 53 -16.61 5.04 -4.60
N ALA A 54 -15.78 4.28 -5.33
CA ALA A 54 -15.11 3.10 -4.78
C ALA A 54 -14.23 3.47 -3.58
N ARG A 55 -14.30 2.64 -2.54
CA ARG A 55 -13.44 2.71 -1.36
C ARG A 55 -12.25 1.80 -1.54
N LEU A 56 -11.06 2.37 -1.55
CA LEU A 56 -9.81 1.69 -1.84
C LEU A 56 -8.86 1.80 -0.64
N LEU A 57 -8.20 0.68 -0.30
CA LEU A 57 -7.24 0.59 0.80
C LEU A 57 -5.85 0.30 0.23
N ASP A 58 -4.87 1.11 0.61
CA ASP A 58 -3.46 0.84 0.32
C ASP A 58 -2.72 0.40 1.58
N LEU A 59 -2.25 -0.84 1.59
CA LEU A 59 -1.57 -1.47 2.72
C LEU A 59 -0.06 -1.21 2.65
N ALA A 60 0.53 -0.80 3.77
CA ALA A 60 1.92 -0.37 3.83
C ALA A 60 2.20 0.74 2.81
N THR A 61 1.44 1.81 2.90
CA THR A 61 1.40 2.89 1.90
C THR A 61 2.71 3.65 1.76
N GLY A 62 3.58 3.62 2.76
CA GLY A 62 4.87 4.29 2.78
C GLY A 62 4.75 5.79 2.47
N SER A 63 5.39 6.23 1.40
CA SER A 63 5.29 7.60 0.90
C SER A 63 3.96 7.94 0.22
N GLY A 64 3.03 6.98 0.12
CA GLY A 64 1.74 7.16 -0.53
C GLY A 64 1.76 7.09 -2.05
N GLN A 65 2.76 6.45 -2.64
CA GLN A 65 2.91 6.38 -4.10
C GLN A 65 1.73 5.70 -4.79
N VAL A 66 1.28 4.55 -4.27
CA VAL A 66 0.13 3.83 -4.85
C VAL A 66 -1.16 4.61 -4.64
N ALA A 67 -1.34 5.24 -3.47
CA ALA A 67 -2.47 6.13 -3.21
C ALA A 67 -2.51 7.31 -4.21
N ARG A 68 -1.36 7.91 -4.52
CA ARG A 68 -1.26 8.93 -5.58
C ARG A 68 -1.64 8.39 -6.95
N ASN A 69 -1.21 7.18 -7.29
CA ASN A 69 -1.56 6.52 -8.54
C ASN A 69 -3.08 6.30 -8.65
N ALA A 70 -3.73 5.91 -7.56
CA ALA A 70 -5.18 5.74 -7.50
C ALA A 70 -5.91 7.08 -7.71
N HIS A 71 -5.47 8.14 -7.03
CA HIS A 71 -6.03 9.48 -7.18
C HIS A 71 -5.84 10.02 -8.60
N ALA A 72 -4.66 9.86 -9.18
CA ALA A 72 -4.39 10.26 -10.55
C ALA A 72 -5.23 9.49 -11.58
N ALA A 73 -5.42 8.19 -11.38
CA ALA A 73 -6.28 7.37 -12.25
C ALA A 73 -7.74 7.84 -12.19
N ALA A 74 -8.26 8.12 -11.01
CA ALA A 74 -9.61 8.67 -10.84
C ALA A 74 -9.76 10.02 -11.56
N THR A 75 -8.84 10.95 -11.32
CA THR A 75 -8.87 12.28 -11.93
C THR A 75 -8.85 12.21 -13.44
N ARG A 76 -8.00 11.37 -14.01
CA ARG A 76 -7.85 11.19 -15.46
C ARG A 76 -9.14 10.71 -16.12
N GLU A 77 -9.93 9.89 -15.43
CA GLU A 77 -11.18 9.34 -15.93
C GLU A 77 -12.43 10.10 -15.45
N GLY A 78 -12.27 11.23 -14.77
CA GLY A 78 -13.38 12.00 -14.23
C GLY A 78 -14.14 11.27 -13.11
N LYS A 79 -13.46 10.38 -12.41
CA LYS A 79 -13.99 9.62 -11.26
C LYS A 79 -13.51 10.23 -9.95
N ALA A 80 -14.16 9.85 -8.86
CA ALA A 80 -13.72 10.11 -7.50
C ALA A 80 -13.65 8.80 -6.72
N PHE A 81 -12.51 8.52 -6.07
CA PHE A 81 -12.34 7.39 -5.17
C PHE A 81 -12.17 7.88 -3.73
N ASP A 82 -12.64 7.08 -2.79
CA ASP A 82 -12.34 7.23 -1.37
C ASP A 82 -11.10 6.38 -1.05
N ILE A 83 -9.94 7.01 -1.01
CA ILE A 83 -8.64 6.34 -0.91
C ILE A 83 -8.11 6.49 0.51
N THR A 84 -7.86 5.35 1.16
CA THR A 84 -7.22 5.27 2.47
C THR A 84 -5.93 4.47 2.36
N GLY A 85 -4.83 5.03 2.83
CA GLY A 85 -3.56 4.33 2.97
C GLY A 85 -3.19 4.16 4.44
N VAL A 86 -2.64 3.02 4.80
CA VAL A 86 -2.18 2.73 6.16
C VAL A 86 -0.73 2.29 6.17
N ASP A 87 0.00 2.67 7.21
CA ASP A 87 1.37 2.24 7.43
C ASP A 87 1.64 2.11 8.93
N TYR A 88 2.57 1.24 9.30
CA TYR A 88 3.06 1.15 10.67
C TYR A 88 3.94 2.36 11.03
N ALA A 89 4.68 2.89 10.06
CA ALA A 89 5.46 4.10 10.15
C ALA A 89 4.59 5.36 10.12
N ASP A 90 5.21 6.50 10.43
CA ASP A 90 4.58 7.80 10.24
C ASP A 90 4.39 8.07 8.73
N VAL A 91 3.29 8.70 8.39
CA VAL A 91 2.92 9.02 7.01
C VAL A 91 2.97 10.52 6.75
N ILE A 92 3.20 10.88 5.49
CA ILE A 92 3.14 12.26 5.01
C ILE A 92 1.82 12.45 4.26
N PRO A 93 1.06 13.52 4.51
CA PRO A 93 -0.20 13.77 3.81
C PRO A 93 -0.06 13.74 2.29
N VAL A 94 -1.03 13.12 1.63
CA VAL A 94 -1.15 13.09 0.17
C VAL A 94 -2.51 13.67 -0.22
N GLU A 95 -2.50 14.61 -1.16
CA GLU A 95 -3.71 15.26 -1.65
C GLU A 95 -4.72 14.22 -2.20
N GLY A 96 -5.98 14.37 -1.83
CA GLY A 96 -7.06 13.49 -2.27
C GLY A 96 -7.08 12.12 -1.61
N CYS A 97 -6.22 11.87 -0.62
CA CYS A 97 -6.13 10.60 0.09
C CYS A 97 -6.14 10.82 1.61
N THR A 98 -6.63 9.82 2.35
CA THR A 98 -6.51 9.75 3.81
C THR A 98 -5.41 8.77 4.16
N LEU A 99 -4.29 9.22 4.72
CA LEU A 99 -3.20 8.37 5.15
C LEU A 99 -3.15 8.31 6.67
N LEU A 100 -3.02 7.09 7.21
CA LEU A 100 -2.98 6.81 8.64
C LEU A 100 -1.67 6.10 9.00
N GLY A 101 -0.84 6.75 9.81
CA GLY A 101 0.36 6.16 10.40
C GLY A 101 0.07 5.43 11.70
N GLY A 102 1.02 4.61 12.16
CA GLY A 102 0.91 3.85 13.41
C GLY A 102 -0.13 2.72 13.35
N VAL A 103 -0.47 2.24 12.17
CA VAL A 103 -1.45 1.17 11.95
C VAL A 103 -0.73 -0.14 11.64
N ALA A 104 -0.94 -1.15 12.48
CA ALA A 104 -0.49 -2.50 12.20
C ALA A 104 -1.43 -3.18 11.19
N LEU A 105 -0.86 -3.82 10.16
CA LEU A 105 -1.66 -4.52 9.14
C LEU A 105 -2.39 -5.73 9.72
N GLU A 106 -1.92 -6.25 10.83
CA GLU A 106 -2.51 -7.36 11.59
C GLU A 106 -3.77 -6.95 12.36
N LYS A 107 -4.05 -5.65 12.45
CA LYS A 107 -5.22 -5.11 13.14
C LYS A 107 -5.66 -3.80 12.48
N LEU A 108 -6.48 -3.92 11.47
CA LEU A 108 -6.97 -2.76 10.71
C LEU A 108 -8.14 -2.06 11.42
N PRO A 109 -8.10 -0.72 11.55
CA PRO A 109 -9.11 0.06 12.26
C PRO A 109 -10.35 0.34 11.39
N PHE A 110 -10.83 -0.66 10.66
CA PHE A 110 -11.97 -0.53 9.76
C PHE A 110 -13.01 -1.62 10.02
N PRO A 111 -14.29 -1.36 9.71
CA PRO A 111 -15.32 -2.38 9.81
C PRO A 111 -15.14 -3.48 8.76
N ALA A 112 -15.79 -4.62 8.98
CA ALA A 112 -15.85 -5.69 8.00
C ALA A 112 -16.58 -5.23 6.73
N ALA A 113 -16.20 -5.79 5.58
CA ALA A 113 -16.84 -5.55 4.28
C ALA A 113 -16.97 -4.06 3.93
N TYR A 114 -15.89 -3.31 4.09
CA TYR A 114 -15.88 -1.86 3.92
C TYR A 114 -15.27 -1.42 2.57
N PHE A 115 -14.20 -2.05 2.13
CA PHE A 115 -13.45 -1.66 0.93
C PHE A 115 -13.85 -2.47 -0.30
N ASP A 116 -13.90 -1.79 -1.44
CA ASP A 116 -14.14 -2.40 -2.75
C ASP A 116 -12.87 -3.02 -3.34
N GLY A 117 -11.71 -2.47 -3.01
CA GLY A 117 -10.42 -2.95 -3.46
C GLY A 117 -9.29 -2.63 -2.50
N ALA A 118 -8.19 -3.35 -2.64
CA ALA A 118 -6.98 -3.11 -1.87
C ALA A 118 -5.73 -3.29 -2.71
N SER A 119 -4.68 -2.57 -2.34
CA SER A 119 -3.36 -2.60 -2.95
C SER A 119 -2.27 -2.73 -1.90
N SER A 120 -1.12 -3.27 -2.31
CA SER A 120 0.12 -3.18 -1.55
C SER A 120 1.30 -3.26 -2.51
N GLN A 121 2.30 -2.41 -2.31
CA GLN A 121 3.53 -2.44 -3.10
C GLN A 121 4.73 -2.58 -2.17
N PHE A 122 5.38 -3.74 -2.21
CA PHE A 122 6.62 -4.06 -1.47
C PHE A 122 6.54 -3.76 0.03
N GLY A 123 5.43 -4.12 0.67
CA GLY A 123 5.24 -3.77 2.07
C GLY A 123 4.58 -4.84 2.93
N ILE A 124 3.57 -5.55 2.45
CA ILE A 124 2.84 -6.54 3.26
C ILE A 124 3.73 -7.69 3.74
N GLU A 125 4.78 -8.01 3.00
CA GLU A 125 5.75 -9.05 3.34
C GLU A 125 6.55 -8.77 4.61
N TYR A 126 6.56 -7.54 5.10
CA TYR A 126 7.24 -7.15 6.35
C TYR A 126 6.35 -7.27 7.59
N ALA A 127 5.07 -7.55 7.41
CA ALA A 127 4.12 -7.83 8.49
C ALA A 127 4.03 -9.34 8.79
N ASP A 128 3.27 -9.72 9.82
CA ASP A 128 2.77 -11.08 9.92
C ASP A 128 1.76 -11.28 8.78
N THR A 129 2.24 -11.83 7.67
CA THR A 129 1.48 -11.93 6.42
C THR A 129 0.17 -12.68 6.60
N ARG A 130 0.15 -13.73 7.43
CA ARG A 130 -1.05 -14.52 7.68
C ARG A 130 -2.11 -13.69 8.41
N ALA A 131 -1.73 -12.98 9.46
CA ALA A 131 -2.63 -12.12 10.22
C ALA A 131 -3.07 -10.91 9.39
N ALA A 132 -2.17 -10.31 8.61
CA ALA A 132 -2.48 -9.19 7.72
C ALA A 132 -3.48 -9.59 6.62
N LEU A 133 -3.32 -10.76 6.01
CA LEU A 133 -4.26 -11.27 5.00
C LEU A 133 -5.62 -11.62 5.60
N ALA A 134 -5.68 -12.11 6.83
CA ALA A 134 -6.94 -12.34 7.55
C ALA A 134 -7.71 -11.02 7.78
N GLU A 135 -7.01 -9.97 8.22
CA GLU A 135 -7.59 -8.63 8.38
C GLU A 135 -8.03 -8.03 7.04
N LEU A 136 -7.20 -8.16 6.00
CA LEU A 136 -7.58 -7.73 4.66
C LEU A 136 -8.85 -8.41 4.18
N SER A 137 -8.95 -9.74 4.34
CA SER A 137 -10.16 -10.49 4.01
C SER A 137 -11.40 -10.00 4.78
N ARG A 138 -11.22 -9.63 6.05
CA ARG A 138 -12.31 -9.11 6.88
C ARG A 138 -12.83 -7.76 6.38
N VAL A 139 -11.93 -6.83 6.03
CA VAL A 139 -12.31 -5.47 5.65
C VAL A 139 -12.71 -5.31 4.19
N LEU A 140 -12.41 -6.29 3.34
CA LEU A 140 -12.87 -6.31 1.95
C LEU A 140 -14.32 -6.77 1.86
N LYS A 141 -15.06 -6.12 0.98
CA LYS A 141 -16.38 -6.61 0.58
C LYS A 141 -16.27 -7.95 -0.17
N PRO A 142 -17.30 -8.81 -0.12
CA PRO A 142 -17.38 -9.95 -1.01
C PRO A 142 -17.20 -9.52 -2.47
N GLY A 143 -16.30 -10.20 -3.20
CA GLY A 143 -15.95 -9.84 -4.58
C GLY A 143 -14.97 -8.66 -4.69
N GLY A 144 -14.48 -8.12 -3.58
CA GLY A 144 -13.43 -7.09 -3.57
C GLY A 144 -12.17 -7.57 -4.28
N GLN A 145 -11.51 -6.66 -5.01
CA GLN A 145 -10.32 -6.96 -5.80
C GLN A 145 -9.05 -6.56 -5.06
N VAL A 146 -8.01 -7.37 -5.19
CA VAL A 146 -6.69 -7.11 -4.58
C VAL A 146 -5.61 -7.22 -5.62
N LEU A 147 -4.70 -6.24 -5.66
CA LEU A 147 -3.45 -6.33 -6.40
C LEU A 147 -2.28 -6.04 -5.47
N MET A 148 -1.31 -6.94 -5.47
CA MET A 148 -0.09 -6.79 -4.68
C MET A 148 1.14 -6.97 -5.56
N LEU A 149 2.10 -6.08 -5.42
CA LEU A 149 3.45 -6.25 -5.93
C LEU A 149 4.36 -6.62 -4.75
N LEU A 150 5.01 -7.76 -4.85
CA LEU A 150 5.83 -8.34 -3.79
C LEU A 150 7.25 -8.56 -4.29
N HIS A 151 8.23 -8.49 -3.38
CA HIS A 151 9.56 -8.95 -3.69
C HIS A 151 9.55 -10.48 -3.88
N HIS A 152 10.24 -10.93 -4.92
CA HIS A 152 10.48 -12.37 -5.07
C HIS A 152 11.47 -12.85 -4.00
N ALA A 153 11.33 -14.09 -3.56
CA ALA A 153 12.19 -14.64 -2.50
C ALA A 153 13.70 -14.59 -2.83
N ASP A 154 14.04 -14.60 -4.13
CA ASP A 154 15.41 -14.53 -4.63
C ASP A 154 15.86 -13.12 -5.05
N SER A 155 14.99 -12.09 -4.90
CA SER A 155 15.40 -10.71 -5.12
C SER A 155 16.14 -10.18 -3.91
N GLN A 156 17.43 -9.91 -4.07
CA GLN A 156 18.30 -9.26 -3.08
C GLN A 156 18.66 -7.84 -3.52
#